data_a2dbbae97345ec3caebb28ea11a285e0
#
_entry.id   a2dbbae97345ec3caebb28ea11a285e0
#
_cell.length_a   1.000
_cell.length_b   1.000
_cell.length_c   1.000
_cell.angle_alpha   90.00
_cell.angle_beta   90.00
_cell.angle_gamma   90.00
#
_symmetry.space_group_name_H-M   'P 1'
#
loop_
_entity.id
_entity.type
_entity.pdbx_description
1 polymer ?
#
loop_
_entity_poly.entity_id
_entity_poly.type
_entity_poly.pdbx_seq_one_letter_code
_entity_poly.pdbx_strand_id
1 'polypeptide(L)'
;MMRTLLDRLLFALPSPPSRASLVRGGLYLLFGLLLYGLFLGVLYMRELGVIGLRQWCGRLPGVQVSMSRPEMSFFPPALEIADLTVQPPNASEPLAFRNVRAGLTVFPLGISLDADIAGGELNATVIPSSLWNPERLAVRSSLSGVGIEPLLRPFMGKTSLVQIRSGKLDGSATLDLPLLNGRPEPLAGEGSLNLSMCGGVADLSLPMLKGSRLDKLEGAVETGWRQDQNTVGK
;
A
#
# COMPACT_ATOMS: atom_id res chain seq x y z
N MET A 1 -5.39 36.15 -69.19
CA MET A 1 -5.24 36.44 -67.74
C MET A 1 -5.49 35.22 -66.84
N MET A 2 -6.25 34.19 -67.25
CA MET A 2 -6.56 33.00 -66.44
C MET A 2 -5.45 31.95 -66.43
N ARG A 3 -4.59 31.83 -67.46
CA ARG A 3 -3.45 30.90 -67.49
C ARG A 3 -2.32 31.25 -66.52
N THR A 4 -2.08 32.52 -66.23
CA THR A 4 -1.03 32.96 -65.33
C THR A 4 -1.36 32.74 -63.82
N LEU A 5 -2.62 32.58 -63.46
CA LEU A 5 -3.08 32.24 -62.14
C LEU A 5 -2.97 30.75 -61.84
N LEU A 6 -3.25 29.90 -62.83
CA LEU A 6 -3.09 28.44 -62.76
C LEU A 6 -1.62 28.03 -62.61
N ASP A 7 -0.72 28.69 -63.38
CA ASP A 7 0.71 28.41 -63.25
C ASP A 7 1.29 28.83 -61.88
N ARG A 8 0.78 29.91 -61.30
CA ARG A 8 1.20 30.31 -59.96
C ARG A 8 0.66 29.40 -58.86
N LEU A 9 -0.51 28.81 -59.03
CA LEU A 9 -1.10 27.81 -58.10
C LEU A 9 -0.38 26.45 -58.20
N LEU A 10 0.08 26.07 -59.38
CA LEU A 10 0.83 24.83 -59.60
C LEU A 10 2.26 24.90 -59.01
N PHE A 11 2.88 26.11 -59.01
CA PHE A 11 4.18 26.32 -58.37
C PHE A 11 4.14 26.45 -56.85
N ALA A 12 2.94 26.65 -56.27
CA ALA A 12 2.74 26.72 -54.82
C ALA A 12 2.48 25.35 -54.19
N LEU A 13 2.38 24.28 -54.95
CA LEU A 13 2.30 22.94 -54.40
C LEU A 13 3.67 22.56 -53.81
N PRO A 14 3.74 22.31 -52.50
CA PRO A 14 5.00 21.87 -51.90
C PRO A 14 5.47 20.61 -52.64
N SER A 15 6.77 20.60 -53.00
CA SER A 15 7.39 19.42 -53.62
C SER A 15 7.00 18.14 -52.83
N PRO A 16 6.71 17.02 -53.52
CA PRO A 16 6.29 15.80 -52.82
C PRO A 16 7.33 15.46 -51.75
N PRO A 17 6.86 15.19 -50.52
CA PRO A 17 7.76 14.96 -49.40
C PRO A 17 8.70 13.79 -49.73
N SER A 18 10.00 13.99 -49.51
CA SER A 18 10.98 12.93 -49.70
C SER A 18 10.62 11.71 -48.86
N ARG A 19 10.93 10.49 -49.34
CA ARG A 19 10.70 9.26 -48.57
C ARG A 19 11.23 9.34 -47.13
N ALA A 20 12.37 9.98 -46.92
CA ALA A 20 12.96 10.22 -45.63
C ALA A 20 12.12 11.16 -44.74
N SER A 21 11.46 12.18 -45.34
CA SER A 21 10.55 13.08 -44.63
C SER A 21 9.26 12.40 -44.23
N LEU A 22 8.72 11.52 -45.07
CA LEU A 22 7.53 10.71 -44.74
C LEU A 22 7.81 9.71 -43.62
N VAL A 23 8.97 9.04 -43.62
CA VAL A 23 9.38 8.11 -42.58
C VAL A 23 9.56 8.84 -41.24
N ARG A 24 10.24 10.02 -41.25
CA ARG A 24 10.38 10.83 -40.00
C ARG A 24 9.04 11.32 -39.50
N GLY A 25 8.14 11.80 -40.37
CA GLY A 25 6.80 12.22 -39.99
C GLY A 25 5.98 11.08 -39.40
N GLY A 26 6.06 9.89 -40.01
CA GLY A 26 5.40 8.67 -39.48
C GLY A 26 5.95 8.27 -38.12
N LEU A 27 7.25 8.38 -37.90
CA LEU A 27 7.90 8.06 -36.62
C LEU A 27 7.49 9.03 -35.48
N TYR A 28 7.40 10.33 -35.80
CA TYR A 28 6.87 11.32 -34.83
C TYR A 28 5.40 11.11 -34.51
N LEU A 29 4.59 10.75 -35.52
CA LEU A 29 3.18 10.45 -35.30
C LEU A 29 3.00 9.20 -34.45
N LEU A 30 3.78 8.14 -34.72
CA LEU A 30 3.79 6.92 -33.91
C LEU A 30 4.21 7.21 -32.46
N PHE A 31 5.28 8.01 -32.27
CA PHE A 31 5.74 8.41 -30.96
C PHE A 31 4.69 9.26 -30.22
N GLY A 32 4.03 10.20 -30.91
CA GLY A 32 2.93 10.99 -30.37
C GLY A 32 1.75 10.13 -29.94
N LEU A 33 1.35 9.14 -30.76
CA LEU A 33 0.31 8.19 -30.43
C LEU A 33 0.66 7.31 -29.23
N LEU A 34 1.91 6.90 -29.12
CA LEU A 34 2.43 6.10 -28.03
C LEU A 34 2.41 6.89 -26.72
N LEU A 35 2.88 8.17 -26.76
CA LEU A 35 2.79 9.09 -25.63
C LEU A 35 1.34 9.38 -25.24
N TYR A 36 0.46 9.60 -26.19
CA TYR A 36 -0.97 9.83 -25.93
C TYR A 36 -1.64 8.61 -25.33
N GLY A 37 -1.33 7.40 -25.85
CA GLY A 37 -1.81 6.15 -25.28
C GLY A 37 -1.32 5.91 -23.86
N LEU A 38 -0.04 6.22 -23.60
CA LEU A 38 0.54 6.16 -22.25
C LEU A 38 -0.15 7.16 -21.31
N PHE A 39 -0.40 8.38 -21.75
CA PHE A 39 -1.09 9.41 -20.98
C PHE A 39 -2.54 9.01 -20.67
N LEU A 40 -3.28 8.50 -21.66
CA LEU A 40 -4.62 7.97 -21.43
C LEU A 40 -4.58 6.77 -20.49
N GLY A 41 -3.63 5.85 -20.67
CA GLY A 41 -3.45 4.70 -19.78
C GLY A 41 -3.28 5.13 -18.33
N VAL A 42 -2.44 6.14 -18.08
CA VAL A 42 -2.21 6.70 -16.75
C VAL A 42 -3.48 7.34 -16.17
N LEU A 43 -4.24 8.10 -16.96
CA LEU A 43 -5.51 8.70 -16.52
C LEU A 43 -6.55 7.63 -16.17
N TYR A 44 -6.69 6.59 -16.98
CA TYR A 44 -7.59 5.47 -16.70
C TYR A 44 -7.14 4.64 -15.52
N MET A 45 -5.83 4.41 -15.32
CA MET A 45 -5.29 3.72 -14.15
C MET A 45 -5.65 4.42 -12.85
N ARG A 46 -5.71 5.76 -12.85
CA ARG A 46 -6.16 6.53 -11.69
C ARG A 46 -7.58 6.16 -11.26
N GLU A 47 -8.53 6.16 -12.19
CA GLU A 47 -9.93 5.83 -11.87
C GLU A 47 -10.13 4.35 -11.57
N LEU A 48 -9.51 3.47 -12.36
CA LEU A 48 -9.55 2.03 -12.16
C LEU A 48 -8.91 1.62 -10.83
N GLY A 49 -7.81 2.26 -10.44
CA GLY A 49 -7.15 2.01 -9.16
C GLY A 49 -8.07 2.34 -7.97
N VAL A 50 -8.76 3.47 -8.03
CA VAL A 50 -9.74 3.87 -6.99
C VAL A 50 -10.93 2.93 -6.93
N ILE A 51 -11.49 2.56 -8.09
CA ILE A 51 -12.61 1.62 -8.19
C ILE A 51 -12.18 0.23 -7.69
N GLY A 52 -11.00 -0.24 -8.13
CA GLY A 52 -10.44 -1.52 -7.70
C GLY A 52 -10.21 -1.59 -6.20
N LEU A 53 -9.65 -0.51 -5.61
CA LEU A 53 -9.42 -0.42 -4.17
C LEU A 53 -10.74 -0.46 -3.39
N ARG A 54 -11.75 0.31 -3.83
CA ARG A 54 -13.08 0.29 -3.19
C ARG A 54 -13.74 -1.09 -3.28
N GLN A 55 -13.66 -1.75 -4.45
CA GLN A 55 -14.20 -3.09 -4.61
C GLN A 55 -13.46 -4.12 -3.76
N TRP A 56 -12.14 -3.99 -3.64
CA TRP A 56 -11.34 -4.87 -2.80
C TRP A 56 -11.67 -4.68 -1.32
N CYS A 57 -11.74 -3.44 -0.85
CA CYS A 57 -12.16 -3.13 0.52
C CYS A 57 -13.59 -3.64 0.83
N GLY A 58 -14.52 -3.53 -0.13
CA GLY A 58 -15.88 -4.04 0.02
C GLY A 58 -16.00 -5.59 0.04
N ARG A 59 -14.95 -6.30 -0.35
CA ARG A 59 -14.91 -7.78 -0.31
C ARG A 59 -14.39 -8.35 1.02
N LEU A 60 -13.84 -7.50 1.88
CA LEU A 60 -13.35 -7.92 3.19
C LEU A 60 -14.55 -8.15 4.13
N PRO A 61 -14.83 -9.41 4.56
CA PRO A 61 -16.01 -9.68 5.37
C PRO A 61 -15.90 -9.01 6.74
N GLY A 62 -16.90 -8.21 7.08
CA GLY A 62 -17.00 -7.55 8.39
C GLY A 62 -16.07 -6.36 8.62
N VAL A 63 -15.27 -5.97 7.65
CA VAL A 63 -14.40 -4.79 7.73
C VAL A 63 -15.08 -3.61 7.03
N GLN A 64 -15.27 -2.51 7.76
CA GLN A 64 -15.73 -1.25 7.16
C GLN A 64 -14.52 -0.36 6.89
N VAL A 65 -14.40 0.09 5.65
CA VAL A 65 -13.32 0.97 5.22
C VAL A 65 -13.92 2.28 4.71
N SER A 66 -13.50 3.39 5.31
CA SER A 66 -13.81 4.74 4.83
C SER A 66 -12.50 5.43 4.46
N MET A 67 -12.50 6.12 3.32
CA MET A 67 -11.30 6.79 2.84
C MET A 67 -11.66 8.16 2.27
N SER A 68 -10.77 9.13 2.46
CA SER A 68 -10.81 10.41 1.73
C SER A 68 -10.57 10.17 0.24
N ARG A 69 -10.74 11.22 -0.57
CA ARG A 69 -10.50 11.12 -2.01
C ARG A 69 -9.05 10.72 -2.26
N PRO A 70 -8.79 9.56 -2.90
CA PRO A 70 -7.43 9.16 -3.21
C PRO A 70 -6.85 10.02 -4.33
N GLU A 71 -5.59 10.39 -4.18
CA GLU A 71 -4.80 11.13 -5.15
C GLU A 71 -3.72 10.23 -5.71
N MET A 72 -3.36 10.43 -6.98
CA MET A 72 -2.31 9.64 -7.62
C MET A 72 -1.14 10.54 -7.98
N SER A 73 0.02 10.20 -7.44
CA SER A 73 1.30 10.79 -7.82
C SER A 73 1.89 10.02 -9.00
N PHE A 74 2.52 10.73 -9.96
CA PHE A 74 3.07 10.11 -11.17
C PHE A 74 4.56 9.79 -11.06
N PHE A 75 5.30 10.54 -10.25
CA PHE A 75 6.74 10.35 -10.07
C PHE A 75 7.14 10.48 -8.61
N PRO A 76 7.48 9.38 -7.94
CA PRO A 76 7.25 7.99 -8.35
C PRO A 76 5.76 7.65 -8.36
N PRO A 77 5.30 6.66 -9.16
CA PRO A 77 3.89 6.29 -9.20
C PRO A 77 3.45 5.78 -7.84
N ALA A 78 2.54 6.53 -7.22
CA ALA A 78 2.01 6.23 -5.89
C ALA A 78 0.55 6.68 -5.78
N LEU A 79 -0.22 5.95 -4.98
CA LEU A 79 -1.56 6.30 -4.55
C LEU A 79 -1.45 6.92 -3.16
N GLU A 80 -1.98 8.12 -2.98
CA GLU A 80 -1.95 8.85 -1.73
C GLU A 80 -3.38 9.04 -1.21
N ILE A 81 -3.60 8.72 0.06
CA ILE A 81 -4.89 8.85 0.74
C ILE A 81 -4.63 9.64 2.02
N ALA A 82 -5.19 10.85 2.12
CA ALA A 82 -4.96 11.71 3.28
C ALA A 82 -5.46 11.07 4.57
N ASP A 83 -6.68 10.54 4.55
CA ASP A 83 -7.30 9.89 5.69
C ASP A 83 -7.94 8.57 5.28
N LEU A 84 -7.56 7.51 5.97
CA LEU A 84 -8.10 6.17 5.83
C LEU A 84 -8.55 5.68 7.20
N THR A 85 -9.79 5.27 7.32
CA THR A 85 -10.30 4.65 8.54
C THR A 85 -10.72 3.21 8.26
N VAL A 86 -10.27 2.31 9.10
CA VAL A 86 -10.55 0.88 9.00
C VAL A 86 -11.20 0.44 10.29
N GLN A 87 -12.42 -0.07 10.23
CA GLN A 87 -13.09 -0.67 11.37
C GLN A 87 -13.08 -2.19 11.23
N PRO A 88 -12.22 -2.87 12.00
CA PRO A 88 -12.17 -4.34 12.00
C PRO A 88 -13.47 -4.93 12.57
N PRO A 89 -13.80 -6.19 12.24
CA PRO A 89 -14.88 -6.90 12.90
C PRO A 89 -14.58 -6.99 14.41
N ASN A 90 -15.57 -6.72 15.25
CA ASN A 90 -15.46 -6.69 16.71
C ASN A 90 -14.70 -5.49 17.31
N ALA A 91 -14.29 -4.51 16.52
CA ALA A 91 -13.77 -3.26 17.04
C ALA A 91 -14.89 -2.28 17.36
N SER A 92 -14.82 -1.64 18.54
CA SER A 92 -15.78 -0.62 18.96
C SER A 92 -15.59 0.73 18.29
N GLU A 93 -14.37 1.01 17.86
CA GLU A 93 -13.96 2.25 17.21
C GLU A 93 -13.11 1.95 15.97
N PRO A 94 -13.11 2.81 14.95
CA PRO A 94 -12.27 2.63 13.78
C PRO A 94 -10.81 2.99 14.09
N LEU A 95 -9.88 2.28 13.45
CA LEU A 95 -8.48 2.65 13.37
C LEU A 95 -8.29 3.72 12.30
N ALA A 96 -7.65 4.83 12.67
CA ALA A 96 -7.37 5.92 11.76
C ALA A 96 -5.90 5.88 11.29
N PHE A 97 -5.73 5.90 9.98
CA PHE A 97 -4.45 6.05 9.30
C PHE A 97 -4.45 7.39 8.58
N ARG A 98 -3.32 8.08 8.58
CA ARG A 98 -3.11 9.34 7.87
C ARG A 98 -1.98 9.19 6.88
N ASN A 99 -1.98 10.07 5.88
CA ASN A 99 -0.90 10.15 4.89
C ASN A 99 -0.53 8.79 4.28
N VAL A 100 -1.55 7.95 4.03
CA VAL A 100 -1.34 6.61 3.48
C VAL A 100 -0.84 6.74 2.05
N ARG A 101 0.34 6.22 1.79
CA ARG A 101 0.98 6.23 0.47
C ARG A 101 1.31 4.81 0.06
N ALA A 102 0.72 4.35 -1.03
CA ALA A 102 1.03 3.08 -1.66
C ALA A 102 1.75 3.35 -2.99
N GLY A 103 3.00 2.97 -3.09
CA GLY A 103 3.86 3.26 -4.23
C GLY A 103 4.51 2.02 -4.82
N LEU A 104 5.03 2.17 -6.05
CA LEU A 104 5.85 1.16 -6.67
C LEU A 104 7.33 1.43 -6.34
N THR A 105 8.03 0.42 -5.87
CA THR A 105 9.50 0.43 -5.72
C THR A 105 10.13 -0.22 -6.95
N VAL A 106 11.23 0.36 -7.44
CA VAL A 106 11.92 -0.11 -8.65
C VAL A 106 13.04 -1.09 -8.30
N PHE A 107 13.73 -0.86 -7.17
CA PHE A 107 14.84 -1.70 -6.70
C PHE A 107 14.74 -1.93 -5.18
N PRO A 108 14.32 -3.12 -4.73
CA PRO A 108 13.74 -4.21 -5.49
C PRO A 108 12.35 -3.85 -6.02
N LEU A 109 11.94 -4.47 -7.12
CA LEU A 109 10.63 -4.21 -7.67
C LEU A 109 9.56 -4.77 -6.74
N GLY A 110 8.65 -3.91 -6.31
CA GLY A 110 7.64 -4.26 -5.33
C GLY A 110 6.65 -3.13 -5.09
N ILE A 111 5.87 -3.25 -4.04
CA ILE A 111 4.91 -2.25 -3.57
C ILE A 111 5.35 -1.80 -2.19
N SER A 112 5.53 -0.50 -1.99
CA SER A 112 5.69 0.09 -0.66
C SER A 112 4.36 0.65 -0.17
N LEU A 113 4.15 0.55 1.13
CA LEU A 113 3.05 1.17 1.85
C LEU A 113 3.64 1.94 3.03
N ASP A 114 3.39 3.23 3.06
CA ASP A 114 3.78 4.12 4.15
C ASP A 114 2.51 4.75 4.73
N ALA A 115 2.39 4.83 6.03
CA ALA A 115 1.22 5.42 6.69
C ALA A 115 1.57 5.92 8.10
N ASP A 116 0.90 6.98 8.51
CA ASP A 116 0.93 7.45 9.89
C ASP A 116 -0.22 6.79 10.67
N ILE A 117 0.09 6.13 11.77
CA ILE A 117 -0.89 5.48 12.65
C ILE A 117 -0.62 5.84 14.10
N ALA A 118 -1.62 6.30 14.82
CA ALA A 118 -1.56 6.54 16.26
C ALA A 118 -0.35 7.42 16.69
N GLY A 119 0.05 8.37 15.85
CA GLY A 119 1.17 9.30 16.10
C GLY A 119 2.56 8.71 15.86
N GLY A 120 2.67 7.53 15.29
CA GLY A 120 3.89 6.92 14.78
C GLY A 120 3.78 6.56 13.32
N GLU A 121 4.77 5.86 12.78
CA GLU A 121 4.91 5.51 11.38
C GLU A 121 4.80 4.00 11.17
N LEU A 122 4.10 3.60 10.13
CA LEU A 122 4.04 2.25 9.59
C LEU A 122 4.65 2.26 8.19
N ASN A 123 5.67 1.44 7.98
CA ASN A 123 6.23 1.20 6.65
C ASN A 123 6.09 -0.28 6.34
N ALA A 124 5.65 -0.61 5.14
CA ALA A 124 5.58 -1.98 4.69
C ALA A 124 6.02 -2.08 3.22
N THR A 125 6.67 -3.18 2.87
CA THR A 125 7.11 -3.43 1.50
C THR A 125 6.78 -4.87 1.14
N VAL A 126 6.16 -5.04 -0.01
CA VAL A 126 5.79 -6.34 -0.58
C VAL A 126 6.59 -6.56 -1.85
N ILE A 127 7.41 -7.59 -1.87
CA ILE A 127 8.32 -7.91 -2.96
C ILE A 127 7.95 -9.29 -3.50
N PRO A 128 7.46 -9.41 -4.74
CA PRO A 128 7.24 -10.69 -5.37
C PRO A 128 8.58 -11.34 -5.80
N SER A 129 8.66 -12.66 -5.72
CA SER A 129 9.85 -13.42 -6.16
C SER A 129 10.11 -13.27 -7.67
N SER A 130 9.06 -13.06 -8.46
CA SER A 130 9.10 -12.82 -9.91
C SER A 130 7.92 -11.94 -10.31
N LEU A 131 8.08 -11.13 -11.35
CA LEU A 131 7.02 -10.27 -11.89
C LEU A 131 5.96 -11.03 -12.68
N TRP A 132 6.40 -12.01 -13.45
CA TRP A 132 5.54 -12.69 -14.41
C TRP A 132 4.87 -13.94 -13.86
N ASN A 133 5.55 -14.58 -12.92
CA ASN A 133 5.02 -15.77 -12.23
C ASN A 133 5.51 -15.78 -10.79
N PRO A 134 4.93 -14.97 -9.91
CA PRO A 134 5.33 -14.92 -8.53
C PRO A 134 4.92 -16.22 -7.81
N GLU A 135 5.89 -16.92 -7.27
CA GLU A 135 5.67 -18.13 -6.45
C GLU A 135 5.67 -17.80 -4.95
N ARG A 136 6.33 -16.70 -4.58
CA ARG A 136 6.44 -16.24 -3.19
C ARG A 136 6.32 -14.71 -3.11
N LEU A 137 5.84 -14.22 -1.96
CA LEU A 137 5.79 -12.81 -1.59
C LEU A 137 6.60 -12.60 -0.32
N ALA A 138 7.66 -11.79 -0.42
CA ALA A 138 8.36 -11.31 0.75
C ALA A 138 7.68 -10.01 1.24
N VAL A 139 7.16 -10.03 2.46
CA VAL A 139 6.57 -8.86 3.11
C VAL A 139 7.49 -8.43 4.23
N ARG A 140 7.88 -7.18 4.24
CA ARG A 140 8.65 -6.55 5.32
C ARG A 140 7.86 -5.38 5.83
N SER A 141 7.71 -5.27 7.13
CA SER A 141 7.06 -4.13 7.75
C SER A 141 7.84 -3.65 8.97
N SER A 142 7.74 -2.36 9.23
CA SER A 142 8.29 -1.72 10.41
C SER A 142 7.29 -0.74 11.00
N LEU A 143 7.25 -0.68 12.32
CA LEU A 143 6.48 0.26 13.12
C LEU A 143 7.47 1.10 13.91
N SER A 144 7.27 2.40 13.96
CA SER A 144 8.10 3.31 14.74
C SER A 144 7.28 4.32 15.51
N GLY A 145 7.47 4.37 16.82
CA GLY A 145 6.85 5.34 17.70
C GLY A 145 5.33 5.29 17.78
N VAL A 146 4.70 4.19 17.43
CA VAL A 146 3.24 4.04 17.38
C VAL A 146 2.64 4.05 18.78
N GLY A 147 1.69 4.96 19.04
CA GLY A 147 0.99 5.01 20.32
C GLY A 147 0.13 3.76 20.55
N ILE A 148 0.36 3.09 21.68
CA ILE A 148 -0.34 1.83 22.00
C ILE A 148 -1.80 2.09 22.35
N GLU A 149 -2.11 3.15 23.11
CA GLU A 149 -3.48 3.45 23.54
C GLU A 149 -4.44 3.61 22.35
N PRO A 150 -4.17 4.46 21.34
CA PRO A 150 -5.05 4.60 20.19
C PRO A 150 -5.15 3.33 19.34
N LEU A 151 -4.09 2.51 19.33
CA LEU A 151 -4.07 1.25 18.59
C LEU A 151 -4.95 0.19 19.25
N LEU A 152 -4.92 0.09 20.57
CA LEU A 152 -5.68 -0.91 21.35
C LEU A 152 -7.09 -0.46 21.72
N ARG A 153 -7.37 0.83 21.81
CA ARG A 153 -8.66 1.40 22.18
C ARG A 153 -9.84 0.76 21.42
N PRO A 154 -9.76 0.52 20.09
CA PRO A 154 -10.84 -0.13 19.36
C PRO A 154 -11.20 -1.54 19.86
N PHE A 155 -10.24 -2.24 20.42
CA PHE A 155 -10.38 -3.63 20.88
C PHE A 155 -10.62 -3.75 22.38
N MET A 156 -10.33 -2.68 23.14
CA MET A 156 -10.55 -2.65 24.57
C MET A 156 -12.01 -2.27 24.89
N GLY A 157 -12.76 -3.20 25.43
CA GLY A 157 -14.11 -2.90 25.94
C GLY A 157 -14.06 -1.96 27.16
N LYS A 158 -15.17 -1.25 27.43
CA LYS A 158 -15.32 -0.37 28.59
C LYS A 158 -15.12 -1.07 29.94
N THR A 159 -15.21 -2.39 29.95
CA THR A 159 -15.05 -3.27 31.13
C THR A 159 -13.69 -3.98 31.18
N SER A 160 -12.73 -3.52 30.41
CA SER A 160 -11.38 -4.13 30.41
C SER A 160 -10.74 -4.00 31.79
N LEU A 161 -10.21 -5.11 32.30
CA LEU A 161 -9.50 -5.16 33.58
C LEU A 161 -8.18 -4.40 33.54
N VAL A 162 -7.63 -4.18 32.39
CA VAL A 162 -6.39 -3.43 32.15
C VAL A 162 -6.68 -2.36 31.10
N GLN A 163 -6.39 -1.11 31.43
CA GLN A 163 -6.49 0.02 30.49
C GLN A 163 -5.11 0.60 30.29
N ILE A 164 -4.59 0.50 29.09
CA ILE A 164 -3.32 1.12 28.71
C ILE A 164 -3.59 2.58 28.39
N ARG A 165 -2.89 3.49 29.08
CA ARG A 165 -3.08 4.94 28.91
C ARG A 165 -2.01 5.57 28.03
N SER A 166 -0.82 5.00 28.02
CA SER A 166 0.28 5.50 27.20
C SER A 166 1.26 4.38 26.90
N GLY A 167 2.18 4.65 26.02
CA GLY A 167 3.27 3.78 25.60
C GLY A 167 3.51 3.93 24.10
N LYS A 168 4.72 3.65 23.69
CA LYS A 168 5.12 3.61 22.28
C LYS A 168 5.51 2.20 21.91
N LEU A 169 5.10 1.80 20.72
CA LEU A 169 5.41 0.52 20.13
C LEU A 169 6.33 0.74 18.95
N ASP A 170 7.45 0.06 18.97
CA ASP A 170 8.37 -0.09 17.85
C ASP A 170 8.42 -1.56 17.46
N GLY A 171 8.60 -1.85 16.19
CA GLY A 171 8.67 -3.22 15.78
C GLY A 171 8.99 -3.43 14.32
N SER A 172 9.28 -4.68 13.99
CA SER A 172 9.48 -5.13 12.62
C SER A 172 8.91 -6.52 12.43
N ALA A 173 8.37 -6.77 11.25
CA ALA A 173 7.93 -8.09 10.85
C ALA A 173 8.46 -8.42 9.46
N THR A 174 8.87 -9.66 9.28
CA THR A 174 9.22 -10.23 7.98
C THR A 174 8.39 -11.47 7.76
N LEU A 175 7.79 -11.57 6.57
CA LEU A 175 6.96 -12.70 6.17
C LEU A 175 7.41 -13.13 4.79
N ASP A 176 7.58 -14.42 4.60
CA ASP A 176 7.79 -15.03 3.28
C ASP A 176 6.63 -15.99 3.03
N LEU A 177 5.72 -15.58 2.16
CA LEU A 177 4.45 -16.24 1.91
C LEU A 177 4.51 -16.95 0.55
N PRO A 178 4.34 -18.28 0.49
CA PRO A 178 4.14 -18.96 -0.76
C PRO A 178 2.81 -18.58 -1.38
N LEU A 179 2.77 -18.51 -2.72
CA LEU A 179 1.57 -18.28 -3.49
C LEU A 179 1.04 -19.59 -4.05
N LEU A 180 -0.15 -19.99 -3.63
CA LEU A 180 -0.85 -21.12 -4.20
C LEU A 180 -1.97 -20.61 -5.12
N ASN A 181 -1.89 -20.92 -6.41
CA ASN A 181 -2.86 -20.40 -7.41
C ASN A 181 -2.99 -18.86 -7.40
N GLY A 182 -1.89 -18.15 -7.17
CA GLY A 182 -1.86 -16.69 -7.10
C GLY A 182 -2.45 -16.08 -5.81
N ARG A 183 -2.73 -16.91 -4.79
CA ARG A 183 -3.19 -16.44 -3.47
C ARG A 183 -2.14 -16.71 -2.41
N PRO A 184 -1.85 -15.72 -1.55
CA PRO A 184 -0.94 -15.93 -0.43
C PRO A 184 -1.52 -16.93 0.57
N GLU A 185 -0.70 -17.88 0.98
CA GLU A 185 -1.06 -18.89 1.98
C GLU A 185 -0.31 -18.62 3.29
N PRO A 186 -0.91 -17.88 4.24
CA PRO A 186 -0.22 -17.44 5.44
C PRO A 186 0.24 -18.59 6.34
N LEU A 187 -0.49 -19.70 6.33
CA LEU A 187 -0.17 -20.87 7.18
C LEU A 187 1.03 -21.65 6.66
N ALA A 188 1.35 -21.54 5.37
CA ALA A 188 2.50 -22.20 4.75
C ALA A 188 3.75 -21.30 4.68
N GLY A 189 3.68 -20.09 5.25
CA GLY A 189 4.74 -19.10 5.24
C GLY A 189 5.74 -19.28 6.37
N GLU A 190 6.87 -18.61 6.21
CA GLU A 190 7.87 -18.40 7.26
C GLU A 190 7.87 -16.92 7.65
N GLY A 191 8.16 -16.63 8.92
CA GLY A 191 8.21 -15.24 9.33
C GLY A 191 8.89 -15.01 10.67
N SER A 192 9.17 -13.76 10.93
CA SER A 192 9.62 -13.26 12.23
C SER A 192 8.90 -11.99 12.59
N LEU A 193 8.62 -11.82 13.86
CA LEU A 193 8.01 -10.62 14.44
C LEU A 193 8.86 -10.21 15.63
N ASN A 194 9.29 -8.98 15.64
CA ASN A 194 10.00 -8.35 16.72
C ASN A 194 9.23 -7.09 17.14
N LEU A 195 8.76 -7.04 18.37
CA LEU A 195 8.02 -5.92 18.93
C LEU A 195 8.68 -5.47 20.23
N SER A 196 8.85 -4.19 20.40
CA SER A 196 9.31 -3.58 21.64
C SER A 196 8.36 -2.48 22.07
N MET A 197 8.12 -2.38 23.37
CA MET A 197 7.28 -1.37 24.00
C MET A 197 8.09 -0.57 24.99
N CYS A 198 8.00 0.74 24.92
CA CYS A 198 8.65 1.67 25.82
C CYS A 198 7.66 2.65 26.45
N GLY A 199 7.90 2.99 27.74
CA GLY A 199 7.16 4.04 28.45
C GLY A 199 5.67 3.74 28.63
N GLY A 200 5.31 2.47 28.74
CA GLY A 200 3.93 2.06 28.94
C GLY A 200 3.39 2.43 30.33
N VAL A 201 2.15 2.89 30.38
CA VAL A 201 1.40 3.14 31.61
C VAL A 201 0.06 2.44 31.50
N ALA A 202 -0.29 1.64 32.49
CA ALA A 202 -1.56 0.95 32.53
C ALA A 202 -2.25 1.10 33.88
N ASP A 203 -3.56 1.27 33.86
CA ASP A 203 -4.42 1.21 35.04
C ASP A 203 -5.00 -0.19 35.20
N LEU A 204 -4.95 -0.72 36.42
CA LEU A 204 -5.53 -2.00 36.77
C LEU A 204 -6.89 -1.80 37.48
N SER A 205 -7.95 -2.37 36.92
CA SER A 205 -9.29 -2.33 37.49
C SER A 205 -9.68 -3.66 38.16
N LEU A 206 -8.71 -4.32 38.79
CA LEU A 206 -9.00 -5.56 39.56
C LEU A 206 -9.75 -5.26 40.85
N PRO A 207 -10.67 -6.11 41.32
CA PRO A 207 -11.48 -5.88 42.53
C PRO A 207 -10.64 -5.56 43.77
N MET A 208 -9.46 -6.19 43.89
CA MET A 208 -8.54 -5.99 45.01
C MET A 208 -7.48 -4.91 44.78
N LEU A 209 -7.32 -4.46 43.54
CA LEU A 209 -6.27 -3.51 43.09
C LEU A 209 -6.89 -2.30 42.41
N LYS A 210 -8.11 -1.91 42.79
CA LYS A 210 -8.75 -0.73 42.19
C LYS A 210 -7.89 0.52 42.38
N GLY A 211 -7.57 1.17 41.29
CA GLY A 211 -6.76 2.39 41.28
C GLY A 211 -5.26 2.13 41.29
N SER A 212 -4.81 0.91 41.21
CA SER A 212 -3.38 0.62 41.03
C SER A 212 -2.94 1.00 39.64
N ARG A 213 -1.83 1.72 39.55
CA ARG A 213 -1.23 2.17 38.30
C ARG A 213 0.12 1.48 38.14
N LEU A 214 0.33 0.92 36.97
CA LEU A 214 1.62 0.39 36.56
C LEU A 214 2.32 1.43 35.70
N ASP A 215 3.40 1.99 36.21
CA ASP A 215 4.25 2.93 35.49
C ASP A 215 5.48 2.20 34.92
N LYS A 216 5.96 2.67 33.77
CA LYS A 216 7.15 2.14 33.08
C LYS A 216 7.02 0.67 32.65
N LEU A 217 5.92 0.35 31.98
CA LEU A 217 5.84 -0.93 31.28
C LEU A 217 6.79 -0.92 30.09
N GLU A 218 7.76 -1.80 30.15
CA GLU A 218 8.72 -2.04 29.08
C GLU A 218 8.76 -3.53 28.79
N GLY A 219 8.87 -3.87 27.52
CA GLY A 219 8.92 -5.26 27.12
C GLY A 219 9.32 -5.41 25.67
N ALA A 220 9.90 -6.54 25.35
CA ALA A 220 10.18 -6.95 23.98
C ALA A 220 9.69 -8.37 23.77
N VAL A 221 9.10 -8.61 22.60
CA VAL A 221 8.67 -9.92 22.16
C VAL A 221 9.32 -10.18 20.81
N GLU A 222 10.06 -11.27 20.75
CA GLU A 222 10.63 -11.79 19.51
C GLU A 222 10.03 -13.17 19.28
N THR A 223 9.44 -13.37 18.12
CA THR A 223 8.87 -14.67 17.73
C THR A 223 9.15 -14.93 16.26
N GLY A 224 9.43 -16.16 15.95
CA GLY A 224 9.59 -16.66 14.59
C GLY A 224 8.76 -17.92 14.41
N TRP A 225 8.27 -18.14 13.21
CA TRP A 225 7.57 -19.37 12.85
C TRP A 225 8.04 -19.86 11.50
N ARG A 226 8.08 -21.17 11.38
CA ARG A 226 8.42 -21.89 10.15
C ARG A 226 7.54 -23.12 10.08
N GLN A 227 6.96 -23.37 8.92
CA GLN A 227 6.26 -24.62 8.71
C GLN A 227 7.28 -25.75 8.51
N ASP A 228 7.24 -26.76 9.36
CA ASP A 228 7.99 -28.00 9.14
C ASP A 228 7.39 -28.74 7.93
N GLN A 229 8.15 -28.84 6.86
CA GLN A 229 7.74 -29.53 5.61
C GLN A 229 7.55 -31.05 5.79
N ASN A 230 7.74 -31.59 6.99
CA ASN A 230 7.75 -33.04 7.26
C ASN A 230 6.36 -33.65 7.51
N THR A 231 5.27 -32.92 7.41
CA THR A 231 3.91 -33.46 7.67
C THR A 231 3.06 -33.71 6.42
N VAL A 232 3.62 -33.58 5.22
CA VAL A 232 2.92 -33.94 3.98
C VAL A 232 3.54 -35.22 3.44
N GLY A 233 3.16 -36.39 4.03
CA GLY A 233 3.64 -37.68 3.53
C GLY A 233 3.33 -38.83 4.46
N LYS A 234 2.05 -39.12 4.70
CA LYS A 234 1.56 -40.50 4.94
C LYS A 234 0.09 -40.61 4.62
#